data_82f04f4487d617b6ef1ea205a319d5dc
#
_entry.id   82f04f4487d617b6ef1ea205a319d5dc
#
_cell.length_a   1.000
_cell.length_b   1.000
_cell.length_c   1.000
_cell.angle_alpha   90.00
_cell.angle_beta   90.00
_cell.angle_gamma   90.00
#
_symmetry.space_group_name_H-M   'P 1'
#
loop_
_entity.id
_entity.type
_entity.pdbx_description
1 polymer ?
#
loop_
_entity_poly.entity_id
_entity_poly.type
_entity_poly.pdbx_seq_one_letter_code
_entity_poly.pdbx_strand_id
1 'polypeptide(L)'
;MQVAVIGALATPLLRLLAFTWRWRVEGEDRLRGTEEAKRHAILACWHGRIVHGVFHLRGRGIVVIVSENFDGEWITRIIHRLGYGTARGSSSRGARKALRQMVRESTAHPTAFTVDGPRGPARTAQPGAVWLSKVTANPVVPFHAEAAKHWTARSWDRTQIPKPFTTVALAIGEPFIVPSDAGEPELERCRLHLEQELAACESRCHDLLRAPGRSPDRSPDPRDRSPDPKI
;
A
#
# COMPACT_ATOMS: atom_id res chain seq x y z
N MET A 1 -13.19 16.81 18.97
CA MET A 1 -12.51 16.25 20.17
C MET A 1 -12.42 14.71 20.09
N GLN A 2 -13.49 13.98 19.84
CA GLN A 2 -13.51 12.49 19.77
C GLN A 2 -12.51 11.92 18.75
N VAL A 3 -12.44 12.45 17.51
CA VAL A 3 -11.53 11.98 16.44
C VAL A 3 -10.04 12.11 16.85
N ALA A 4 -9.68 13.15 17.58
CA ALA A 4 -8.32 13.36 18.04
C ALA A 4 -7.91 12.34 19.11
N VAL A 5 -8.83 12.00 20.01
CA VAL A 5 -8.61 11.03 21.09
C VAL A 5 -8.50 9.61 20.51
N ILE A 6 -9.38 9.23 19.61
CA ILE A 6 -9.33 7.92 18.95
C ILE A 6 -7.99 7.74 18.22
N GLY A 7 -7.58 8.70 17.41
CA GLY A 7 -6.30 8.63 16.69
C GLY A 7 -5.08 8.65 17.63
N ALA A 8 -5.18 9.34 18.80
CA ALA A 8 -4.09 9.39 19.77
C ALA A 8 -3.87 8.06 20.49
N LEU A 9 -4.93 7.34 20.81
CA LEU A 9 -4.88 6.06 21.51
C LEU A 9 -4.71 4.87 20.54
N ALA A 10 -5.36 4.89 19.38
CA ALA A 10 -5.28 3.81 18.41
C ALA A 10 -3.89 3.68 17.80
N THR A 11 -3.20 4.79 17.49
CA THR A 11 -1.88 4.73 16.85
C THR A 11 -0.83 3.99 17.69
N PRO A 12 -0.61 4.30 19.00
CA PRO A 12 0.37 3.58 19.79
C PRO A 12 -0.01 2.11 20.00
N LEU A 13 -1.31 1.80 20.18
CA LEU A 13 -1.77 0.43 20.31
C LEU A 13 -1.51 -0.39 19.03
N LEU A 14 -1.82 0.17 17.87
CA LEU A 14 -1.54 -0.47 16.58
C LEU A 14 -0.03 -0.62 16.33
N ARG A 15 0.79 0.36 16.72
CA ARG A 15 2.25 0.25 16.66
C ARG A 15 2.77 -0.86 17.56
N LEU A 16 2.27 -0.96 18.80
CA LEU A 16 2.64 -2.03 19.72
C LEU A 16 2.26 -3.40 19.16
N LEU A 17 1.07 -3.53 18.60
CA LEU A 17 0.64 -4.74 17.92
C LEU A 17 1.57 -5.09 16.76
N ALA A 18 1.84 -4.14 15.86
CA ALA A 18 2.70 -4.35 14.70
C ALA A 18 4.16 -4.65 15.08
N PHE A 19 4.64 -4.15 16.22
CA PHE A 19 5.97 -4.47 16.75
C PHE A 19 6.12 -5.97 17.11
N THR A 20 5.03 -6.64 17.42
CA THR A 20 5.04 -8.08 17.72
C THR A 20 5.12 -8.97 16.47
N TRP A 21 4.93 -8.41 15.27
CA TRP A 21 4.89 -9.19 14.04
C TRP A 21 6.29 -9.56 13.55
N ARG A 22 6.43 -10.79 13.08
CA ARG A 22 7.65 -11.29 12.45
C ARG A 22 7.47 -11.25 10.94
N TRP A 23 8.30 -10.48 10.26
CA TRP A 23 8.19 -10.28 8.82
C TRP A 23 9.01 -11.30 8.04
N ARG A 24 8.45 -11.75 6.92
CA ARG A 24 9.11 -12.48 5.85
C ARG A 24 8.85 -11.72 4.56
N VAL A 25 9.86 -11.10 4.01
CA VAL A 25 9.73 -10.18 2.88
C VAL A 25 10.47 -10.71 1.68
N GLU A 26 9.85 -10.60 0.50
CA GLU A 26 10.45 -10.92 -0.79
C GLU A 26 10.27 -9.75 -1.74
N GLY A 27 11.30 -9.44 -2.54
CA GLY A 27 11.26 -8.40 -3.58
C GLY A 27 11.46 -6.97 -3.06
N GLU A 28 12.01 -6.75 -1.87
CA GLU A 28 12.33 -5.41 -1.36
C GLU A 28 13.34 -4.67 -2.25
N ASP A 29 14.23 -5.40 -2.92
CA ASP A 29 15.18 -4.90 -3.92
C ASP A 29 14.50 -4.26 -5.12
N ARG A 30 13.34 -4.75 -5.53
CA ARG A 30 12.52 -4.18 -6.63
C ARG A 30 12.04 -2.78 -6.31
N LEU A 31 11.61 -2.55 -5.07
CA LEU A 31 11.21 -1.21 -4.62
C LEU A 31 12.42 -0.28 -4.53
N ARG A 32 13.54 -0.75 -3.99
CA ARG A 32 14.80 0.01 -3.98
C ARG A 32 15.28 0.35 -5.38
N GLY A 33 15.17 -0.56 -6.33
CA GLY A 33 15.54 -0.32 -7.73
C GLY A 33 14.75 0.84 -8.36
N THR A 34 13.48 1.06 -7.98
CA THR A 34 12.73 2.23 -8.45
C THR A 34 13.26 3.53 -7.86
N GLU A 35 13.65 3.52 -6.58
CA GLU A 35 14.24 4.68 -5.89
C GLU A 35 15.61 5.04 -6.51
N GLU A 36 16.46 4.05 -6.76
CA GLU A 36 17.79 4.21 -7.42
C GLU A 36 17.66 4.76 -8.85
N ALA A 37 16.62 4.33 -9.58
CA ALA A 37 16.29 4.87 -10.89
C ALA A 37 15.68 6.29 -10.84
N LYS A 38 15.62 6.92 -9.66
CA LYS A 38 14.99 8.22 -9.41
C LYS A 38 13.53 8.29 -9.91
N ARG A 39 12.80 7.19 -9.76
CA ARG A 39 11.37 7.09 -10.07
C ARG A 39 10.57 6.86 -8.80
N HIS A 40 9.39 7.46 -8.75
CA HIS A 40 8.49 7.32 -7.61
C HIS A 40 7.53 6.16 -7.83
N ALA A 41 7.66 5.10 -7.05
CA ALA A 41 6.80 3.92 -7.17
C ALA A 41 5.32 4.26 -6.99
N ILE A 42 4.45 3.67 -7.82
CA ILE A 42 3.01 3.61 -7.65
C ILE A 42 2.68 2.26 -7.04
N LEU A 43 2.67 2.19 -5.73
CA LEU A 43 2.38 0.97 -4.98
C LEU A 43 0.92 0.55 -5.17
N ALA A 44 0.67 -0.72 -5.42
CA ALA A 44 -0.66 -1.26 -5.68
C ALA A 44 -0.94 -2.50 -4.84
N CYS A 45 -2.03 -2.50 -4.08
CA CYS A 45 -2.46 -3.65 -3.28
C CYS A 45 -3.98 -3.75 -3.17
N TRP A 46 -4.47 -4.88 -2.66
CA TRP A 46 -5.88 -5.04 -2.32
C TRP A 46 -6.25 -4.31 -1.03
N HIS A 47 -7.44 -3.73 -0.97
CA HIS A 47 -7.93 -2.98 0.20
C HIS A 47 -7.92 -3.82 1.48
N GLY A 48 -8.31 -5.08 1.40
CA GLY A 48 -8.32 -5.99 2.54
C GLY A 48 -6.94 -6.31 3.15
N ARG A 49 -5.84 -5.83 2.55
CA ARG A 49 -4.45 -6.04 3.01
C ARG A 49 -3.74 -4.76 3.43
N ILE A 50 -4.50 -3.65 3.51
CA ILE A 50 -3.95 -2.32 3.82
C ILE A 50 -3.22 -2.26 5.16
N VAL A 51 -3.72 -2.95 6.19
CA VAL A 51 -3.12 -2.92 7.54
C VAL A 51 -1.66 -3.39 7.52
N HIS A 52 -1.37 -4.48 6.81
CA HIS A 52 -0.02 -5.01 6.67
C HIS A 52 0.90 -4.03 5.96
N GLY A 53 0.46 -3.55 4.77
CA GLY A 53 1.23 -2.62 3.94
C GLY A 53 1.56 -1.32 4.67
N VAL A 54 0.58 -0.73 5.36
CA VAL A 54 0.76 0.52 6.11
C VAL A 54 1.85 0.41 7.18
N PHE A 55 1.98 -0.73 7.84
CA PHE A 55 3.01 -0.88 8.87
C PHE A 55 4.39 -1.22 8.29
N HIS A 56 4.47 -1.99 7.22
CA HIS A 56 5.75 -2.31 6.57
C HIS A 56 6.36 -1.10 5.85
N LEU A 57 5.53 -0.37 5.13
CA LEU A 57 5.96 0.74 4.26
C LEU A 57 5.97 2.11 4.96
N ARG A 58 5.78 2.17 6.29
CA ARG A 58 5.77 3.43 7.05
C ARG A 58 7.09 4.20 6.94
N GLY A 59 7.02 5.53 7.06
CA GLY A 59 8.20 6.39 7.07
C GLY A 59 8.86 6.59 5.69
N ARG A 60 8.20 6.20 4.60
CA ARG A 60 8.71 6.36 3.22
C ARG A 60 8.11 7.57 2.48
N GLY A 61 7.35 8.43 3.16
CA GLY A 61 6.72 9.59 2.53
C GLY A 61 5.66 9.26 1.46
N ILE A 62 5.10 8.04 1.50
CA ILE A 62 4.12 7.58 0.51
C ILE A 62 2.82 8.39 0.63
N VAL A 63 2.29 8.89 -0.48
CA VAL A 63 1.01 9.59 -0.53
C VAL A 63 -0.11 8.63 -0.92
N VAL A 64 -1.19 8.60 -0.13
CA VAL A 64 -2.36 7.74 -0.35
C VAL A 64 -3.64 8.54 -0.55
N ILE A 65 -4.61 7.98 -1.27
CA ILE A 65 -5.94 8.58 -1.38
C ILE A 65 -6.78 8.21 -0.16
N VAL A 66 -7.35 9.21 0.50
CA VAL A 66 -8.26 9.01 1.64
C VAL A 66 -9.58 9.72 1.35
N SER A 67 -10.70 9.08 1.73
CA SER A 67 -12.03 9.65 1.62
C SER A 67 -12.18 10.94 2.43
N GLU A 68 -13.01 11.87 1.95
CA GLU A 68 -13.37 13.10 2.66
C GLU A 68 -14.42 12.88 3.77
N ASN A 69 -14.88 11.65 4.00
CA ASN A 69 -15.85 11.29 5.03
C ASN A 69 -15.24 11.32 6.43
N PHE A 70 -16.12 11.26 7.46
CA PHE A 70 -15.71 11.22 8.87
C PHE A 70 -14.70 10.11 9.18
N ASP A 71 -14.89 8.91 8.61
CA ASP A 71 -13.95 7.80 8.77
C ASP A 71 -12.58 8.10 8.16
N GLY A 72 -12.54 8.86 7.06
CA GLY A 72 -11.30 9.32 6.44
C GLY A 72 -10.52 10.31 7.31
N GLU A 73 -11.17 11.06 8.22
CA GLU A 73 -10.49 12.04 9.06
C GLU A 73 -9.62 11.39 10.13
N TRP A 74 -10.13 10.39 10.86
CA TRP A 74 -9.33 9.70 11.88
C TRP A 74 -8.28 8.76 11.25
N ILE A 75 -8.58 8.13 10.10
CA ILE A 75 -7.61 7.36 9.31
C ILE A 75 -6.45 8.27 8.89
N THR A 76 -6.74 9.45 8.32
CA THR A 76 -5.72 10.45 7.94
C THR A 76 -4.77 10.76 9.10
N ARG A 77 -5.29 10.97 10.30
CA ARG A 77 -4.45 11.26 11.49
C ARG A 77 -3.56 10.09 11.88
N ILE A 78 -4.05 8.86 11.77
CA ILE A 78 -3.25 7.66 12.04
C ILE A 78 -2.12 7.53 11.02
N ILE A 79 -2.44 7.61 9.73
CA ILE A 79 -1.44 7.40 8.67
C ILE A 79 -0.42 8.53 8.59
N HIS A 80 -0.79 9.79 8.87
CA HIS A 80 0.18 10.87 9.01
C HIS A 80 1.19 10.61 10.13
N ARG A 81 0.75 10.05 11.27
CA ARG A 81 1.67 9.65 12.35
C ARG A 81 2.57 8.46 11.99
N LEU A 82 2.21 7.73 10.94
CA LEU A 82 3.02 6.65 10.38
C LEU A 82 3.92 7.13 9.22
N GLY A 83 3.94 8.44 8.93
CA GLY A 83 4.80 9.04 7.91
C GLY A 83 4.24 8.99 6.49
N TYR A 84 2.92 8.92 6.34
CA TYR A 84 2.23 8.99 5.05
C TYR A 84 1.71 10.39 4.76
N GLY A 85 1.75 10.81 3.48
CA GLY A 85 0.98 11.92 2.98
C GLY A 85 -0.43 11.49 2.55
N THR A 86 -1.35 12.43 2.35
CA THR A 86 -2.70 12.13 1.89
C THR A 86 -3.17 13.06 0.78
N ALA A 87 -3.74 12.47 -0.28
CA ALA A 87 -4.58 13.16 -1.24
C ALA A 87 -6.05 12.95 -0.86
N ARG A 88 -6.85 14.02 -0.82
CA ARG A 88 -8.25 13.97 -0.38
C ARG A 88 -9.20 13.87 -1.57
N GLY A 89 -10.07 12.87 -1.53
CA GLY A 89 -11.11 12.68 -2.54
C GLY A 89 -11.88 11.39 -2.35
N SER A 90 -13.09 11.34 -2.91
CA SER A 90 -13.92 10.14 -2.88
C SER A 90 -14.22 9.63 -4.28
N SER A 91 -14.66 8.38 -4.38
CA SER A 91 -14.87 7.63 -5.63
C SER A 91 -16.02 8.14 -6.52
N SER A 92 -16.79 9.15 -6.14
CA SER A 92 -17.90 9.64 -6.96
C SER A 92 -17.62 11.02 -7.59
N ARG A 93 -17.66 12.08 -6.80
CA ARG A 93 -17.41 13.46 -7.31
C ARG A 93 -15.96 13.93 -7.12
N GLY A 94 -15.24 13.38 -6.16
CA GLY A 94 -13.87 13.74 -5.82
C GLY A 94 -12.79 12.90 -6.52
N ALA A 95 -13.12 11.82 -7.22
CA ALA A 95 -12.13 10.91 -7.81
C ALA A 95 -11.19 11.64 -8.80
N ARG A 96 -11.72 12.47 -9.69
CA ARG A 96 -10.91 13.26 -10.64
C ARG A 96 -10.02 14.29 -9.95
N LYS A 97 -10.50 14.90 -8.86
CA LYS A 97 -9.72 15.84 -8.04
C LYS A 97 -8.57 15.09 -7.32
N ALA A 98 -8.89 13.98 -6.68
CA ALA A 98 -7.90 13.12 -6.02
C ALA A 98 -6.83 12.63 -7.02
N LEU A 99 -7.25 12.17 -8.19
CA LEU A 99 -6.34 11.69 -9.22
C LEU A 99 -5.40 12.81 -9.73
N ARG A 100 -5.91 14.02 -9.96
CA ARG A 100 -5.08 15.19 -10.32
C ARG A 100 -4.09 15.55 -9.21
N GLN A 101 -4.49 15.43 -7.95
CA GLN A 101 -3.61 15.62 -6.83
C GLN A 101 -2.53 14.53 -6.82
N MET A 102 -2.88 13.25 -7.03
CA MET A 102 -1.92 12.15 -7.11
C MET A 102 -0.90 12.35 -8.23
N VAL A 103 -1.28 12.90 -9.39
CA VAL A 103 -0.33 13.26 -10.45
C VAL A 103 0.71 14.26 -9.95
N ARG A 104 0.30 15.28 -9.22
CA ARG A 104 1.24 16.28 -8.65
C ARG A 104 2.11 15.67 -7.56
N GLU A 105 1.53 14.91 -6.63
CA GLU A 105 2.27 14.28 -5.55
C GLU A 105 3.30 13.26 -6.08
N SER A 106 2.95 12.52 -7.13
CA SER A 106 3.82 11.48 -7.73
C SER A 106 5.05 12.03 -8.45
N THR A 107 5.19 13.35 -8.60
CA THR A 107 6.42 13.97 -9.09
C THR A 107 7.51 14.09 -8.02
N ALA A 108 7.14 14.01 -6.74
CA ALA A 108 8.05 14.19 -5.61
C ALA A 108 8.00 13.02 -4.60
N HIS A 109 6.94 12.23 -4.62
CA HIS A 109 6.69 11.19 -3.62
C HIS A 109 6.21 9.89 -4.26
N PRO A 110 6.57 8.72 -3.71
CA PRO A 110 5.88 7.49 -4.03
C PRO A 110 4.41 7.60 -3.64
N THR A 111 3.55 6.91 -4.38
CA THR A 111 2.09 6.91 -4.14
C THR A 111 1.59 5.50 -3.91
N ALA A 112 0.43 5.34 -3.27
CA ALA A 112 -0.16 4.02 -3.11
C ALA A 112 -1.68 4.03 -3.35
N PHE A 113 -2.13 2.91 -3.95
CA PHE A 113 -3.53 2.64 -4.25
C PHE A 113 -3.97 1.31 -3.64
N THR A 114 -5.14 1.30 -3.03
CA THR A 114 -5.93 0.09 -2.86
C THR A 114 -6.76 -0.06 -4.14
N VAL A 115 -6.33 -0.97 -5.01
CA VAL A 115 -6.78 -0.97 -6.41
C VAL A 115 -8.21 -1.45 -6.63
N ASP A 116 -8.79 -2.18 -5.71
CA ASP A 116 -10.21 -2.56 -5.73
C ASP A 116 -11.14 -1.43 -5.21
N GLY A 117 -10.55 -0.30 -4.80
CA GLY A 117 -11.29 0.89 -4.38
C GLY A 117 -12.06 0.71 -3.06
N PRO A 118 -12.76 1.74 -2.59
CA PRO A 118 -13.41 1.72 -1.26
C PRO A 118 -14.75 0.99 -1.23
N ARG A 119 -15.28 0.55 -2.37
CA ARG A 119 -16.60 -0.10 -2.50
C ARG A 119 -16.54 -1.46 -3.15
N GLY A 120 -15.36 -1.90 -3.61
CA GLY A 120 -15.20 -3.13 -4.35
C GLY A 120 -15.78 -3.09 -5.78
N PRO A 121 -16.01 -4.24 -6.38
CA PRO A 121 -15.88 -5.59 -5.79
C PRO A 121 -14.45 -5.94 -5.40
N ALA A 122 -14.31 -6.75 -4.35
CA ALA A 122 -13.00 -7.21 -3.88
C ALA A 122 -12.27 -7.98 -4.99
N ARG A 123 -10.95 -7.77 -5.08
CA ARG A 123 -10.07 -8.46 -6.07
C ARG A 123 -10.37 -8.09 -7.53
N THR A 124 -10.93 -6.92 -7.78
CA THR A 124 -11.10 -6.36 -9.12
C THR A 124 -10.44 -5.00 -9.17
N ALA A 125 -9.35 -4.88 -9.93
CA ALA A 125 -8.58 -3.65 -9.96
C ALA A 125 -9.29 -2.56 -10.75
N GLN A 126 -9.37 -1.37 -10.19
CA GLN A 126 -9.79 -0.15 -10.86
C GLN A 126 -8.61 0.45 -11.64
N PRO A 127 -8.84 1.20 -12.72
CA PRO A 127 -7.78 1.68 -13.60
C PRO A 127 -6.87 2.77 -13.01
N GLY A 128 -7.12 3.26 -11.79
CA GLY A 128 -6.45 4.43 -11.22
C GLY A 128 -4.92 4.34 -11.18
N ALA A 129 -4.35 3.22 -10.74
CA ALA A 129 -2.91 3.04 -10.66
C ALA A 129 -2.24 2.95 -12.05
N VAL A 130 -2.82 2.20 -12.97
CA VAL A 130 -2.31 2.07 -14.35
C VAL A 130 -2.46 3.38 -15.13
N TRP A 131 -3.56 4.11 -14.91
CA TRP A 131 -3.73 5.44 -15.50
C TRP A 131 -2.69 6.42 -14.96
N LEU A 132 -2.39 6.41 -13.66
CA LEU A 132 -1.35 7.26 -13.09
C LEU A 132 0.02 6.94 -13.69
N SER A 133 0.36 5.67 -13.86
CA SER A 133 1.60 5.24 -14.52
C SER A 133 1.68 5.78 -15.96
N LYS A 134 0.60 5.66 -16.74
CA LYS A 134 0.53 6.21 -18.11
C LYS A 134 0.89 7.69 -18.15
N VAL A 135 0.34 8.51 -17.24
CA VAL A 135 0.50 9.97 -17.31
C VAL A 135 1.77 10.48 -16.64
N THR A 136 2.44 9.68 -15.81
CA THR A 136 3.63 10.09 -15.06
C THR A 136 4.89 9.33 -15.44
N ALA A 137 4.76 8.25 -16.20
CA ALA A 137 5.83 7.28 -16.48
C ALA A 137 6.46 6.67 -15.21
N ASN A 138 5.82 6.77 -14.06
CA ASN A 138 6.24 6.11 -12.85
C ASN A 138 5.82 4.63 -12.85
N PRO A 139 6.65 3.71 -12.33
CA PRO A 139 6.36 2.29 -12.34
C PRO A 139 5.24 1.93 -11.36
N VAL A 140 4.31 1.08 -11.78
CA VAL A 140 3.40 0.37 -10.90
C VAL A 140 4.16 -0.75 -10.22
N VAL A 141 4.10 -0.81 -8.91
CA VAL A 141 4.75 -1.83 -8.07
C VAL A 141 3.65 -2.59 -7.32
N PRO A 142 3.22 -3.76 -7.81
CA PRO A 142 2.25 -4.58 -7.13
C PRO A 142 2.87 -5.18 -5.86
N PHE A 143 2.08 -5.27 -4.78
CA PHE A 143 2.49 -6.00 -3.59
C PHE A 143 1.30 -6.66 -2.90
N HIS A 144 1.57 -7.73 -2.18
CA HIS A 144 0.59 -8.38 -1.33
C HIS A 144 1.20 -8.70 0.03
N ALA A 145 0.38 -8.73 1.05
CA ALA A 145 0.79 -9.18 2.36
C ALA A 145 -0.25 -10.10 2.98
N GLU A 146 0.20 -11.13 3.68
CA GLU A 146 -0.64 -12.14 4.30
C GLU A 146 -0.12 -12.48 5.69
N ALA A 147 -1.03 -12.67 6.67
CA ALA A 147 -0.66 -13.06 8.02
C ALA A 147 -1.02 -14.52 8.30
N ALA A 148 -0.10 -15.28 8.88
CA ALA A 148 -0.34 -16.68 9.26
C ALA A 148 -1.50 -16.84 10.24
N LYS A 149 -1.68 -15.89 11.17
CA LYS A 149 -2.82 -15.81 12.09
C LYS A 149 -3.35 -14.39 12.11
N HIS A 150 -4.64 -14.23 11.83
CA HIS A 150 -5.30 -12.93 11.75
C HIS A 150 -6.75 -13.00 12.23
N TRP A 151 -7.31 -11.82 12.50
CA TRP A 151 -8.74 -11.60 12.54
C TRP A 151 -9.20 -11.09 11.18
N THR A 152 -10.38 -11.51 10.73
CA THR A 152 -10.98 -11.04 9.48
C THR A 152 -12.21 -10.20 9.81
N ALA A 153 -12.23 -8.96 9.32
CA ALA A 153 -13.39 -8.10 9.47
C ALA A 153 -14.58 -8.64 8.64
N ARG A 154 -15.80 -8.41 9.11
CA ARG A 154 -17.03 -8.70 8.36
C ARG A 154 -17.37 -7.57 7.39
N SER A 155 -16.39 -7.16 6.59
CA SER A 155 -16.48 -6.11 5.57
C SER A 155 -16.45 -6.73 4.17
N TRP A 156 -16.84 -5.96 3.16
CA TRP A 156 -16.82 -6.39 1.75
C TRP A 156 -15.43 -6.87 1.28
N ASP A 157 -14.37 -6.25 1.80
CA ASP A 157 -12.96 -6.50 1.47
C ASP A 157 -12.30 -7.57 2.34
N ARG A 158 -13.01 -8.04 3.37
CA ARG A 158 -12.50 -9.00 4.35
C ARG A 158 -11.12 -8.60 4.90
N THR A 159 -11.01 -7.33 5.33
CA THR A 159 -9.78 -6.78 5.89
C THR A 159 -9.18 -7.71 6.93
N GLN A 160 -7.91 -8.04 6.76
CA GLN A 160 -7.14 -8.81 7.73
C GLN A 160 -6.43 -7.91 8.73
N ILE A 161 -6.53 -8.28 10.01
CA ILE A 161 -5.79 -7.66 11.11
C ILE A 161 -4.90 -8.76 11.71
N PRO A 162 -3.57 -8.69 11.53
CA PRO A 162 -2.68 -9.73 12.07
C PRO A 162 -2.76 -9.82 13.58
N LYS A 163 -2.80 -11.04 14.10
CA LYS A 163 -2.77 -11.29 15.56
C LYS A 163 -1.40 -10.96 16.14
N PRO A 164 -1.30 -10.73 17.46
CA PRO A 164 0.00 -10.57 18.13
C PRO A 164 0.92 -11.79 17.88
N PHE A 165 2.22 -11.54 17.77
CA PHE A 165 3.27 -12.55 17.62
C PHE A 165 3.12 -13.45 16.38
N THR A 166 2.32 -13.05 15.39
CA THR A 166 2.18 -13.79 14.14
C THR A 166 3.31 -13.50 13.15
N THR A 167 3.50 -14.43 12.21
CA THR A 167 4.34 -14.16 11.03
C THR A 167 3.49 -13.48 9.97
N VAL A 168 4.02 -12.41 9.37
CA VAL A 168 3.43 -11.69 8.25
C VAL A 168 4.39 -11.82 7.07
N ALA A 169 3.90 -12.39 5.97
CA ALA A 169 4.60 -12.40 4.70
C ALA A 169 4.24 -11.16 3.89
N LEU A 170 5.21 -10.63 3.15
CA LEU A 170 5.02 -9.56 2.19
C LEU A 170 5.82 -9.89 0.93
N ALA A 171 5.15 -9.91 -0.22
CA ALA A 171 5.77 -10.12 -1.51
C ALA A 171 5.55 -8.87 -2.38
N ILE A 172 6.63 -8.34 -2.93
CA ILE A 172 6.63 -7.23 -3.89
C ILE A 172 6.84 -7.84 -5.28
N GLY A 173 5.95 -7.48 -6.22
CA GLY A 173 5.99 -7.93 -7.60
C GLY A 173 6.98 -7.15 -8.47
N GLU A 174 7.10 -7.55 -9.74
CA GLU A 174 7.93 -6.83 -10.70
C GLU A 174 7.32 -5.46 -11.02
N PRO A 175 8.12 -4.37 -10.97
CA PRO A 175 7.68 -3.07 -11.41
C PRO A 175 7.41 -3.06 -12.92
N PHE A 176 6.32 -2.44 -13.33
CA PHE A 176 6.04 -2.23 -14.76
C PHE A 176 5.55 -0.81 -15.03
N ILE A 177 5.79 -0.31 -16.25
CA ILE A 177 5.41 1.03 -16.67
C ILE A 177 4.37 0.91 -17.78
N VAL A 178 3.32 1.73 -17.69
CA VAL A 178 2.30 1.82 -18.74
C VAL A 178 2.78 2.82 -19.79
N PRO A 179 2.78 2.45 -21.10
CA PRO A 179 3.17 3.36 -22.16
C PRO A 179 2.32 4.63 -22.16
N SER A 180 2.95 5.79 -22.42
CA SER A 180 2.26 7.09 -22.41
C SER A 180 1.22 7.24 -23.53
N ASP A 181 1.41 6.52 -24.62
CA ASP A 181 0.51 6.44 -25.78
C ASP A 181 -0.54 5.31 -25.69
N ALA A 182 -0.54 4.54 -24.59
CA ALA A 182 -1.48 3.43 -24.38
C ALA A 182 -2.94 3.87 -24.58
N GLY A 183 -3.63 3.25 -25.53
CA GLY A 183 -5.09 3.40 -25.69
C GLY A 183 -5.88 2.60 -24.65
N GLU A 184 -7.21 2.68 -24.72
CA GLU A 184 -8.08 1.91 -23.80
C GLU A 184 -7.81 0.40 -23.79
N PRO A 185 -7.59 -0.29 -24.94
CA PRO A 185 -7.29 -1.72 -24.92
C PRO A 185 -5.98 -2.04 -24.19
N GLU A 186 -4.97 -1.19 -24.31
CA GLU A 186 -3.69 -1.37 -23.64
C GLU A 186 -3.80 -1.10 -22.13
N LEU A 187 -4.53 -0.05 -21.74
CA LEU A 187 -4.81 0.23 -20.34
C LEU A 187 -5.54 -0.95 -19.67
N GLU A 188 -6.49 -1.56 -20.36
CA GLU A 188 -7.19 -2.73 -19.85
C GLU A 188 -6.25 -3.96 -19.74
N ARG A 189 -5.35 -4.17 -20.71
CA ARG A 189 -4.32 -5.21 -20.58
C ARG A 189 -3.41 -4.98 -19.38
N CYS A 190 -2.95 -3.74 -19.16
CA CYS A 190 -2.14 -3.38 -17.99
C CYS A 190 -2.91 -3.54 -16.68
N ARG A 191 -4.21 -3.25 -16.66
CA ARG A 191 -5.07 -3.47 -15.49
C ARG A 191 -5.20 -4.96 -15.16
N LEU A 192 -5.42 -5.80 -16.17
CA LEU A 192 -5.47 -7.26 -16.00
C LEU A 192 -4.11 -7.83 -15.60
N HIS A 193 -3.03 -7.30 -16.16
CA HIS A 193 -1.67 -7.66 -15.74
C HIS A 193 -1.43 -7.34 -14.27
N LEU A 194 -1.90 -6.18 -13.79
CA LEU A 194 -1.81 -5.83 -12.37
C LEU A 194 -2.56 -6.84 -11.49
N GLU A 195 -3.75 -7.31 -11.89
CA GLU A 195 -4.48 -8.35 -11.15
C GLU A 195 -3.70 -9.66 -11.09
N GLN A 196 -3.09 -10.08 -12.19
CA GLN A 196 -2.25 -11.28 -12.27
C GLN A 196 -1.03 -11.19 -11.35
N GLU A 197 -0.34 -10.05 -11.36
CA GLU A 197 0.82 -9.80 -10.49
C GLU A 197 0.42 -9.78 -9.00
N LEU A 198 -0.73 -9.21 -8.66
CA LEU A 198 -1.24 -9.23 -7.29
C LEU A 198 -1.58 -10.66 -6.84
N ALA A 199 -2.15 -11.48 -7.71
CA ALA A 199 -2.41 -12.89 -7.43
C ALA A 199 -1.10 -13.70 -7.28
N ALA A 200 -0.10 -13.42 -8.11
CA ALA A 200 1.23 -14.01 -7.98
C ALA A 200 1.92 -13.61 -6.66
N CYS A 201 1.81 -12.34 -6.24
CA CYS A 201 2.29 -11.87 -4.94
C CYS A 201 1.61 -12.60 -3.78
N GLU A 202 0.29 -12.84 -3.88
CA GLU A 202 -0.46 -13.59 -2.87
C GLU A 202 0.04 -15.03 -2.76
N SER A 203 0.25 -15.71 -3.90
CA SER A 203 0.82 -17.06 -3.91
C SER A 203 2.19 -17.11 -3.23
N ARG A 204 3.09 -16.18 -3.56
CA ARG A 204 4.40 -16.05 -2.92
C ARG A 204 4.30 -15.80 -1.41
N CYS A 205 3.33 -15.00 -0.95
CA CYS A 205 3.10 -14.84 0.49
C CYS A 205 2.73 -16.15 1.17
N HIS A 206 1.88 -16.96 0.54
CA HIS A 206 1.52 -18.27 1.07
C HIS A 206 2.72 -19.22 1.13
N ASP A 207 3.60 -19.20 0.12
CA ASP A 207 4.82 -20.01 0.11
C ASP A 207 5.80 -19.54 1.20
N LEU A 208 5.99 -18.25 1.37
CA LEU A 208 6.78 -17.67 2.46
C LEU A 208 6.26 -18.09 3.83
N LEU A 209 4.94 -18.18 4.01
CA LEU A 209 4.35 -18.60 5.28
C LEU A 209 4.51 -20.10 5.54
N ARG A 210 4.55 -20.94 4.49
CA ARG A 210 4.74 -22.40 4.59
C ARG A 210 6.21 -22.79 4.77
N ALA A 211 7.14 -21.99 4.25
CA ALA A 211 8.57 -22.29 4.34
C ALA A 211 8.99 -22.53 5.79
N PRO A 212 9.73 -23.63 6.12
CA PRO A 212 10.28 -23.83 7.43
C PRO A 212 11.21 -22.66 7.76
N GLY A 213 11.20 -22.21 9.00
CA GLY A 213 11.81 -20.96 9.48
C GLY A 213 13.22 -20.70 8.97
N ARG A 214 13.37 -20.01 7.85
CA ARG A 214 14.57 -19.23 7.58
C ARG A 214 14.59 -18.11 8.60
N SER A 215 15.75 -17.89 9.26
CA SER A 215 15.95 -16.73 10.13
C SER A 215 15.42 -15.49 9.44
N PRO A 216 14.66 -14.63 10.15
CA PRO A 216 14.15 -13.42 9.55
C PRO A 216 15.35 -12.69 8.93
N ASP A 217 15.29 -12.42 7.64
CA ASP A 217 16.12 -11.41 7.03
C ASP A 217 15.80 -10.15 7.83
N ARG A 218 16.74 -9.71 8.64
CA ARG A 218 16.63 -8.42 9.32
C ARG A 218 16.80 -7.37 8.24
N SER A 219 15.73 -7.13 7.49
CA SER A 219 15.60 -5.84 6.82
C SER A 219 15.99 -4.77 7.83
N PRO A 220 16.83 -3.80 7.46
CA PRO A 220 17.24 -2.76 8.39
C PRO A 220 15.99 -2.21 9.06
N ASP A 221 16.01 -2.24 10.40
CA ASP A 221 14.90 -1.79 11.23
C ASP A 221 14.44 -0.42 10.72
N PRO A 222 13.17 -0.23 10.38
CA PRO A 222 12.68 1.09 9.97
C PRO A 222 12.96 2.21 10.98
N ARG A 223 13.46 1.86 12.17
CA ARG A 223 13.94 2.78 13.21
C ARG A 223 15.32 3.38 12.90
N ASP A 224 16.12 2.75 12.04
CA ASP A 224 17.45 3.25 11.62
C ASP A 224 17.39 4.33 10.53
N ARG A 225 16.21 4.60 10.00
CA ARG A 225 16.00 5.74 9.11
C ARG A 225 15.64 6.94 9.97
N SER A 226 16.67 7.74 10.34
CA SER A 226 16.46 9.08 10.88
C SER A 226 15.52 9.85 9.97
N PRO A 227 14.49 10.53 10.51
CA PRO A 227 13.70 11.45 9.70
C PRO A 227 14.64 12.50 9.13
N ASP A 228 14.62 12.66 7.81
CA ASP A 228 15.34 13.71 7.13
C ASP A 228 14.85 15.06 7.72
N PRO A 229 15.74 15.94 8.23
CA PRO A 229 15.30 17.10 9.02
C PRO A 229 14.89 18.30 8.16
N LYS A 230 14.17 18.09 7.05
CA LYS A 230 13.64 19.18 6.23
C LYS A 230 12.34 18.78 5.51
N ILE A 231 11.20 18.95 6.17
CA ILE A 231 9.96 19.49 5.58
C ILE A 231 9.31 20.39 6.61
#